data_b5641e11d95a0120b582f98773a08326
#
_entry.id   b5641e11d95a0120b582f98773a08326
#
_cell.length_a   1.000
_cell.length_b   1.000
_cell.length_c   1.000
_cell.angle_alpha   90.00
_cell.angle_beta   90.00
_cell.angle_gamma   90.00
#
_symmetry.space_group_name_H-M   'P 1'
#
loop_
_entity.id
_entity.type
_entity.pdbx_description
1 polymer ?
#
loop_
_entity_poly.entity_id
_entity_poly.type
_entity_poly.pdbx_seq_one_letter_code
_entity_poly.pdbx_strand_id
1 'polypeptide(L)'
;MIPESKQTAVSRALDEAFGVREITDIRPLTGGLSTAQVFRIVVRNKRYLLRLTMPGAPAGDPAGQLASLQTAAEAGIAPHMWYVNAEDGILIADFVEARPYPADMAVLVAQTLARVHSLRGFQKPRVGSYFDAMDKLVSAFRAANLLPPDQIDELFRRYADLMKVYPRNDAELVASHNDVKPQNMVFDGERLWLVDWEAAFLNDRYVDLSISANFFVRDDREAAYLAAYFGTPATPYQHARFYLMRQALHVFYGAFLLVTAARAGTPIDSMAPAPDFRDFHERLISGEVDLTTPEAKVQYALVHLAAARRQIRTPRFEEALALVASSAHG
;
A
#
# COMPACT_ATOMS: atom_id res chain seq x y z
N MET A 1 -2.51 27.00 0.63
CA MET A 1 -2.74 27.91 -0.49
C MET A 1 -2.22 27.24 -1.75
N ILE A 2 -2.95 27.31 -2.89
CA ILE A 2 -2.49 26.75 -4.17
C ILE A 2 -1.20 27.46 -4.59
N PRO A 3 -0.12 26.74 -4.97
CA PRO A 3 1.10 27.34 -5.47
C PRO A 3 0.84 28.26 -6.69
N GLU A 4 1.51 29.39 -6.74
CA GLU A 4 1.34 30.37 -7.81
C GLU A 4 1.52 29.74 -9.21
N SER A 5 2.51 28.87 -9.36
CA SER A 5 2.79 28.13 -10.60
C SER A 5 1.66 27.20 -11.06
N LYS A 6 0.69 26.87 -10.20
CA LYS A 6 -0.45 25.99 -10.50
C LYS A 6 -1.78 26.73 -10.63
N GLN A 7 -1.88 28.00 -10.24
CA GLN A 7 -3.15 28.72 -10.18
C GLN A 7 -3.86 28.80 -11.54
N THR A 8 -3.15 29.13 -12.61
CA THR A 8 -3.72 29.20 -13.97
C THR A 8 -4.24 27.84 -14.43
N ALA A 9 -3.48 26.77 -14.20
CA ALA A 9 -3.87 25.43 -14.59
C ALA A 9 -5.06 24.93 -13.76
N VAL A 10 -5.12 25.23 -12.46
CA VAL A 10 -6.26 24.91 -11.59
C VAL A 10 -7.50 25.67 -12.03
N SER A 11 -7.40 26.98 -12.37
CA SER A 11 -8.53 27.76 -12.87
C SER A 11 -9.10 27.17 -14.17
N ARG A 12 -8.24 26.74 -15.10
CA ARG A 12 -8.65 26.02 -16.31
C ARG A 12 -9.34 24.69 -15.98
N ALA A 13 -8.78 23.90 -15.09
CA ALA A 13 -9.37 22.63 -14.66
C ALA A 13 -10.77 22.79 -14.06
N LEU A 14 -10.99 23.84 -13.27
CA LEU A 14 -12.31 24.15 -12.70
C LEU A 14 -13.30 24.59 -13.78
N ASP A 15 -12.86 25.38 -14.74
CA ASP A 15 -13.70 25.83 -15.88
C ASP A 15 -14.15 24.63 -16.73
N GLU A 16 -13.21 23.73 -17.05
CA GLU A 16 -13.50 22.52 -17.83
C GLU A 16 -14.39 21.53 -17.07
N ALA A 17 -14.11 21.31 -15.78
CA ALA A 17 -14.87 20.34 -14.96
C ALA A 17 -16.26 20.87 -14.57
N PHE A 18 -16.39 22.17 -14.27
CA PHE A 18 -17.58 22.72 -13.61
C PHE A 18 -18.15 23.98 -14.27
N GLY A 19 -17.50 24.55 -15.29
CA GLY A 19 -17.91 25.83 -15.91
C GLY A 19 -17.79 27.04 -14.98
N VAL A 20 -16.89 26.96 -13.97
CA VAL A 20 -16.57 28.07 -13.04
C VAL A 20 -15.10 28.07 -12.74
N ARG A 21 -14.54 29.21 -12.32
CA ARG A 21 -13.12 29.37 -11.99
C ARG A 21 -12.85 29.62 -10.52
N GLU A 22 -13.91 29.72 -9.71
CA GLU A 22 -13.81 30.11 -8.32
C GLU A 22 -13.92 28.91 -7.38
N ILE A 23 -13.05 28.90 -6.38
CA ILE A 23 -13.11 28.04 -5.21
C ILE A 23 -13.64 28.88 -4.05
N THR A 24 -14.75 28.48 -3.44
CA THR A 24 -15.35 29.23 -2.33
C THR A 24 -14.76 28.89 -0.97
N ASP A 25 -14.17 27.71 -0.79
CA ASP A 25 -13.38 27.30 0.40
C ASP A 25 -12.29 26.34 -0.04
N ILE A 26 -11.09 26.47 0.55
CA ILE A 26 -9.96 25.59 0.32
C ILE A 26 -9.25 25.26 1.63
N ARG A 27 -9.03 23.97 1.88
CA ARG A 27 -8.31 23.49 3.06
C ARG A 27 -7.28 22.46 2.66
N PRO A 28 -6.01 22.61 3.08
CA PRO A 28 -5.02 21.56 2.87
C PRO A 28 -5.41 20.31 3.65
N LEU A 29 -5.18 19.16 3.05
CA LEU A 29 -5.26 17.85 3.71
C LEU A 29 -3.84 17.43 4.03
N THR A 30 -3.54 17.30 5.32
CA THR A 30 -2.24 16.85 5.82
C THR A 30 -2.31 15.37 6.13
N GLY A 31 -1.36 14.59 5.65
CA GLY A 31 -1.24 13.16 5.91
C GLY A 31 -0.74 12.42 4.68
N GLY A 32 0.12 11.42 4.89
CA GLY A 32 0.74 10.62 3.84
C GLY A 32 2.20 10.96 3.58
N LEU A 33 2.89 10.03 2.89
CA LEU A 33 4.31 10.16 2.52
C LEU A 33 4.50 10.71 1.10
N SER A 34 3.39 11.05 0.40
CA SER A 34 3.41 11.58 -0.96
C SER A 34 3.91 13.03 -1.00
N THR A 35 4.66 13.37 -2.04
CA THR A 35 5.09 14.75 -2.32
C THR A 35 3.98 15.59 -2.95
N ALA A 36 2.84 15.01 -3.27
CA ALA A 36 1.69 15.71 -3.83
C ALA A 36 0.99 16.58 -2.77
N GLN A 37 0.58 17.77 -3.16
CA GLN A 37 -0.26 18.62 -2.31
C GLN A 37 -1.73 18.27 -2.55
N VAL A 38 -2.45 17.98 -1.47
CA VAL A 38 -3.86 17.58 -1.51
C VAL A 38 -4.69 18.60 -0.77
N PHE A 39 -5.81 19.01 -1.38
CA PHE A 39 -6.73 19.99 -0.81
C PHE A 39 -8.16 19.47 -0.88
N ARG A 40 -8.94 19.75 0.15
CA ARG A 40 -10.38 19.79 0.03
C ARG A 40 -10.77 21.16 -0.50
N ILE A 41 -11.48 21.20 -1.60
CA ILE A 41 -12.02 22.45 -2.18
C ILE A 41 -13.55 22.42 -2.17
N VAL A 42 -14.17 23.60 -2.17
CA VAL A 42 -15.62 23.76 -2.34
C VAL A 42 -15.89 24.54 -3.62
N VAL A 43 -16.66 23.94 -4.52
CA VAL A 43 -17.09 24.54 -5.79
C VAL A 43 -18.61 24.35 -5.91
N ARG A 44 -19.36 25.44 -6.16
CA ARG A 44 -20.84 25.39 -6.23
C ARG A 44 -21.49 24.66 -5.04
N ASN A 45 -21.02 24.95 -3.82
CA ASN A 45 -21.47 24.33 -2.55
C ASN A 45 -21.25 22.81 -2.44
N LYS A 46 -20.50 22.18 -3.34
CA LYS A 46 -20.11 20.77 -3.26
C LYS A 46 -18.61 20.67 -2.97
N ARG A 47 -18.23 19.64 -2.18
CA ARG A 47 -16.85 19.37 -1.79
C ARG A 47 -16.18 18.47 -2.82
N TYR A 48 -14.93 18.79 -3.15
CA TYR A 48 -14.08 18.02 -4.05
C TYR A 48 -12.68 17.88 -3.47
N LEU A 49 -11.96 16.87 -3.91
CA LEU A 49 -10.53 16.71 -3.68
C LEU A 49 -9.78 17.31 -4.86
N LEU A 50 -8.84 18.20 -4.60
CA LEU A 50 -7.87 18.71 -5.57
C LEU A 50 -6.49 18.16 -5.19
N ARG A 51 -5.86 17.40 -6.09
CA ARG A 51 -4.49 16.91 -5.93
C ARG A 51 -3.59 17.59 -6.94
N LEU A 52 -2.46 18.12 -6.46
CA LEU A 52 -1.44 18.77 -7.25
C LEU A 52 -0.13 17.99 -7.12
N THR A 53 0.31 17.39 -8.23
CA THR A 53 1.63 16.76 -8.33
C THR A 53 2.64 17.81 -8.77
N MET A 54 3.73 17.92 -8.03
CA MET A 54 4.79 18.88 -8.34
C MET A 54 5.81 18.29 -9.32
N PRO A 55 6.46 19.13 -10.16
CA PRO A 55 7.55 18.66 -11.01
C PRO A 55 8.67 18.02 -10.21
N GLY A 56 9.24 16.91 -10.71
CA GLY A 56 10.32 16.18 -10.03
C GLY A 56 9.86 15.09 -9.06
N ALA A 57 8.55 14.83 -8.94
CA ALA A 57 8.08 13.61 -8.28
C ALA A 57 8.66 12.37 -8.98
N PRO A 58 9.01 11.29 -8.23
CA PRO A 58 9.54 10.08 -8.84
C PRO A 58 8.62 9.60 -9.96
N ALA A 59 9.15 9.49 -11.17
CA ALA A 59 8.37 9.09 -12.33
C ALA A 59 8.09 7.57 -12.24
N GLY A 60 6.89 7.23 -11.83
CA GLY A 60 6.29 5.93 -12.12
C GLY A 60 5.87 5.82 -13.59
N ASP A 61 4.80 5.11 -13.88
CA ASP A 61 4.08 5.14 -15.15
C ASP A 61 2.81 6.01 -15.02
N PRO A 62 2.88 7.34 -15.22
CA PRO A 62 1.72 8.22 -14.99
C PRO A 62 0.51 7.85 -15.84
N ALA A 63 0.72 7.38 -17.07
CA ALA A 63 -0.37 6.98 -17.96
C ALA A 63 -1.03 5.68 -17.48
N GLY A 64 -0.25 4.68 -17.08
CA GLY A 64 -0.78 3.41 -16.53
C GLY A 64 -1.47 3.61 -15.18
N GLN A 65 -0.91 4.45 -14.31
CA GLN A 65 -1.50 4.82 -13.02
C GLN A 65 -2.85 5.51 -13.21
N LEU A 66 -2.93 6.45 -14.14
CA LEU A 66 -4.16 7.15 -14.48
C LEU A 66 -5.21 6.20 -15.05
N ALA A 67 -4.84 5.31 -15.95
CA ALA A 67 -5.76 4.31 -16.51
C ALA A 67 -6.30 3.37 -15.43
N SER A 68 -5.45 2.96 -14.48
CA SER A 68 -5.86 2.12 -13.34
C SER A 68 -6.83 2.85 -12.41
N LEU A 69 -6.53 4.12 -12.10
CA LEU A 69 -7.42 4.97 -11.29
C LEU A 69 -8.77 5.19 -11.98
N GLN A 70 -8.78 5.46 -13.29
CA GLN A 70 -10.00 5.64 -14.06
C GLN A 70 -10.87 4.37 -14.05
N THR A 71 -10.27 3.21 -14.31
CA THR A 71 -10.95 1.92 -14.25
C THR A 71 -11.56 1.67 -12.86
N ALA A 72 -10.82 1.99 -11.78
CA ALA A 72 -11.32 1.84 -10.42
C ALA A 72 -12.45 2.82 -10.09
N ALA A 73 -12.39 4.06 -10.59
CA ALA A 73 -13.43 5.06 -10.41
C ALA A 73 -14.74 4.68 -11.16
N GLU A 74 -14.63 4.19 -12.39
CA GLU A 74 -15.76 3.68 -13.18
C GLU A 74 -16.42 2.47 -12.51
N ALA A 75 -15.64 1.62 -11.81
CA ALA A 75 -16.14 0.50 -11.01
C ALA A 75 -16.71 0.91 -9.64
N GLY A 76 -16.65 2.20 -9.28
CA GLY A 76 -17.10 2.70 -7.96
C GLY A 76 -16.27 2.18 -6.79
N ILE A 77 -14.96 1.99 -7.01
CA ILE A 77 -13.97 1.59 -6.00
C ILE A 77 -13.10 2.79 -5.61
N ALA A 78 -12.75 3.63 -6.59
CA ALA A 78 -12.13 4.94 -6.35
C ALA A 78 -13.17 6.06 -6.50
N PRO A 79 -12.97 7.24 -5.87
CA PRO A 79 -13.84 8.41 -6.04
C PRO A 79 -13.94 8.83 -7.51
N HIS A 80 -15.12 9.31 -7.92
CA HIS A 80 -15.33 9.78 -9.29
C HIS A 80 -14.39 10.92 -9.65
N MET A 81 -13.77 10.84 -10.82
CA MET A 81 -12.87 11.88 -11.34
C MET A 81 -13.63 12.88 -12.21
N TRP A 82 -13.52 14.15 -11.87
CA TRP A 82 -14.11 15.27 -12.62
C TRP A 82 -13.13 15.86 -13.63
N TYR A 83 -11.85 15.86 -13.29
CA TYR A 83 -10.79 16.37 -14.15
C TYR A 83 -9.48 15.66 -13.86
N VAL A 84 -8.73 15.43 -14.91
CA VAL A 84 -7.34 14.96 -14.79
C VAL A 84 -6.50 15.50 -15.93
N ASN A 85 -5.33 16.01 -15.60
CA ASN A 85 -4.30 16.39 -16.56
C ASN A 85 -2.93 16.02 -15.99
N ALA A 86 -2.29 15.03 -16.61
CA ALA A 86 -1.00 14.51 -16.15
C ALA A 86 0.15 15.51 -16.40
N GLU A 87 0.10 16.32 -17.46
CA GLU A 87 1.13 17.32 -17.78
C GLU A 87 1.12 18.46 -16.77
N ASP A 88 -0.07 18.94 -16.41
CA ASP A 88 -0.24 19.93 -15.36
C ASP A 88 -0.11 19.34 -13.95
N GLY A 89 -0.14 18.01 -13.82
CA GLY A 89 -0.16 17.31 -12.54
C GLY A 89 -1.38 17.63 -11.69
N ILE A 90 -2.57 17.77 -12.32
CA ILE A 90 -3.82 18.13 -11.65
C ILE A 90 -4.82 16.99 -11.73
N LEU A 91 -5.42 16.66 -10.58
CA LEU A 91 -6.56 15.77 -10.47
C LEU A 91 -7.63 16.42 -9.59
N ILE A 92 -8.88 16.41 -10.06
CA ILE A 92 -10.06 16.79 -9.27
C ILE A 92 -10.98 15.58 -9.20
N ALA A 93 -11.32 15.16 -7.98
CA ALA A 93 -12.21 14.03 -7.72
C ALA A 93 -13.28 14.36 -6.68
N ASP A 94 -14.28 13.50 -6.53
CA ASP A 94 -15.23 13.63 -5.43
C ASP A 94 -14.48 13.57 -4.09
N PHE A 95 -14.89 14.41 -3.14
CA PHE A 95 -14.40 14.35 -1.77
C PHE A 95 -15.24 13.37 -0.97
N VAL A 96 -14.62 12.32 -0.44
CA VAL A 96 -15.28 11.34 0.40
C VAL A 96 -15.14 11.76 1.87
N GLU A 97 -16.28 11.94 2.54
CA GLU A 97 -16.33 12.20 3.98
C GLU A 97 -16.00 10.92 4.75
N ALA A 98 -14.87 10.92 5.46
CA ALA A 98 -14.47 9.76 6.25
C ALA A 98 -15.41 9.55 7.45
N ARG A 99 -15.77 8.29 7.69
CA ARG A 99 -16.49 7.81 8.87
C ARG A 99 -15.64 6.78 9.60
N PRO A 100 -15.87 6.55 10.89
CA PRO A 100 -15.19 5.48 11.63
C PRO A 100 -15.36 4.13 10.93
N TYR A 101 -14.32 3.33 10.94
CA TYR A 101 -14.34 1.99 10.37
C TYR A 101 -15.32 1.07 11.14
N PRO A 102 -16.05 0.20 10.45
CA PRO A 102 -16.92 -0.80 11.10
C PRO A 102 -16.08 -1.88 11.79
N ALA A 103 -16.70 -2.59 12.73
CA ALA A 103 -16.05 -3.66 13.48
C ALA A 103 -15.56 -4.82 12.59
N ASP A 104 -16.21 -5.04 11.45
CA ASP A 104 -15.89 -6.06 10.46
C ASP A 104 -15.10 -5.52 9.27
N MET A 105 -14.30 -4.47 9.49
CA MET A 105 -13.48 -3.81 8.46
C MET A 105 -12.67 -4.80 7.62
N ALA A 106 -12.12 -5.85 8.24
CA ALA A 106 -11.36 -6.88 7.53
C ALA A 106 -12.18 -7.56 6.42
N VAL A 107 -13.43 -7.90 6.68
CA VAL A 107 -14.33 -8.50 5.68
C VAL A 107 -14.64 -7.52 4.55
N LEU A 108 -14.92 -6.27 4.89
CA LEU A 108 -15.17 -5.22 3.90
C LEU A 108 -13.97 -4.98 2.99
N VAL A 109 -12.76 -4.96 3.55
CA VAL A 109 -11.50 -4.86 2.78
C VAL A 109 -11.35 -6.06 1.84
N ALA A 110 -11.56 -7.30 2.34
CA ALA A 110 -11.45 -8.50 1.52
C ALA A 110 -12.41 -8.47 0.31
N GLN A 111 -13.66 -8.10 0.54
CA GLN A 111 -14.68 -7.97 -0.53
C GLN A 111 -14.32 -6.85 -1.52
N THR A 112 -13.82 -5.73 -1.02
CA THR A 112 -13.36 -4.62 -1.89
C THR A 112 -12.18 -5.06 -2.75
N LEU A 113 -11.20 -5.78 -2.19
CA LEU A 113 -10.07 -6.32 -2.92
C LEU A 113 -10.49 -7.37 -3.96
N ALA A 114 -11.48 -8.22 -3.66
CA ALA A 114 -12.04 -9.13 -4.65
C ALA A 114 -12.60 -8.39 -5.88
N ARG A 115 -13.25 -7.24 -5.68
CA ARG A 115 -13.72 -6.36 -6.75
C ARG A 115 -12.55 -5.73 -7.52
N VAL A 116 -11.54 -5.20 -6.83
CA VAL A 116 -10.32 -4.64 -7.47
C VAL A 116 -9.67 -5.70 -8.37
N HIS A 117 -9.42 -6.89 -7.83
CA HIS A 117 -8.74 -7.97 -8.52
C HIS A 117 -9.55 -8.56 -9.70
N SER A 118 -10.83 -8.25 -9.81
CA SER A 118 -11.68 -8.60 -10.97
C SER A 118 -11.63 -7.57 -12.10
N LEU A 119 -11.04 -6.39 -11.88
CA LEU A 119 -10.93 -5.35 -12.88
C LEU A 119 -10.01 -5.78 -14.02
N ARG A 120 -10.19 -5.15 -15.18
CA ARG A 120 -9.38 -5.38 -16.38
C ARG A 120 -8.71 -4.07 -16.80
N GLY A 121 -7.71 -4.15 -17.69
CA GLY A 121 -7.05 -2.97 -18.24
C GLY A 121 -5.80 -2.50 -17.48
N PHE A 122 -5.48 -3.11 -16.34
CA PHE A 122 -4.23 -2.84 -15.63
C PHE A 122 -3.03 -3.37 -16.41
N GLN A 123 -1.93 -2.66 -16.34
CA GLN A 123 -0.70 -3.02 -17.03
C GLN A 123 0.26 -3.73 -16.08
N LYS A 124 1.20 -4.51 -16.63
CA LYS A 124 2.37 -4.99 -15.87
C LYS A 124 3.28 -3.81 -15.55
N PRO A 125 4.08 -3.91 -14.47
CA PRO A 125 5.09 -2.89 -14.19
C PRO A 125 6.04 -2.75 -15.39
N ARG A 126 6.46 -1.52 -15.69
CA ARG A 126 7.34 -1.25 -16.86
C ARG A 126 8.71 -1.90 -16.74
N VAL A 127 9.20 -2.11 -15.53
CA VAL A 127 10.54 -2.64 -15.27
C VAL A 127 10.48 -3.75 -14.25
N GLY A 128 10.70 -4.98 -14.70
CA GLY A 128 10.71 -6.17 -13.85
C GLY A 128 9.34 -6.51 -13.27
N SER A 129 9.33 -7.41 -12.30
CA SER A 129 8.14 -7.75 -11.50
C SER A 129 8.21 -7.09 -10.12
N TYR A 130 7.11 -7.14 -9.37
CA TYR A 130 7.10 -6.74 -7.97
C TYR A 130 8.10 -7.58 -7.14
N PHE A 131 8.20 -8.87 -7.43
CA PHE A 131 9.16 -9.77 -6.79
C PHE A 131 10.61 -9.36 -7.09
N ASP A 132 10.91 -8.95 -8.34
CA ASP A 132 12.25 -8.44 -8.68
C ASP A 132 12.59 -7.17 -7.89
N ALA A 133 11.61 -6.30 -7.68
CA ALA A 133 11.79 -5.11 -6.86
C ALA A 133 12.05 -5.47 -5.38
N MET A 134 11.31 -6.46 -4.85
CA MET A 134 11.52 -6.98 -3.50
C MET A 134 12.93 -7.57 -3.35
N ASP A 135 13.34 -8.44 -4.26
CA ASP A 135 14.65 -9.11 -4.23
C ASP A 135 15.81 -8.11 -4.33
N LYS A 136 15.70 -7.11 -5.23
CA LYS A 136 16.68 -6.04 -5.38
C LYS A 136 16.80 -5.22 -4.09
N LEU A 137 15.67 -4.87 -3.48
CA LEU A 137 15.67 -4.07 -2.27
C LEU A 137 16.26 -4.82 -1.07
N VAL A 138 15.87 -6.10 -0.88
CA VAL A 138 16.41 -6.93 0.20
C VAL A 138 17.91 -7.18 -0.03
N SER A 139 18.35 -7.36 -1.25
CA SER A 139 19.78 -7.47 -1.59
C SER A 139 20.55 -6.17 -1.28
N ALA A 140 19.98 -5.01 -1.61
CA ALA A 140 20.56 -3.72 -1.27
C ALA A 140 20.64 -3.49 0.24
N PHE A 141 19.60 -3.90 0.98
CA PHE A 141 19.58 -3.84 2.44
C PHE A 141 20.69 -4.72 3.04
N ARG A 142 20.81 -5.96 2.56
CA ARG A 142 21.87 -6.87 2.98
C ARG A 142 23.28 -6.28 2.73
N ALA A 143 23.51 -5.74 1.54
CA ALA A 143 24.80 -5.15 1.16
C ALA A 143 25.15 -3.89 1.97
N ALA A 144 24.15 -3.17 2.47
CA ALA A 144 24.35 -1.94 3.24
C ALA A 144 24.80 -2.17 4.69
N ASN A 145 24.76 -3.42 5.20
CA ASN A 145 25.18 -3.80 6.57
C ASN A 145 24.62 -2.88 7.67
N LEU A 146 23.35 -2.52 7.57
CA LEU A 146 22.70 -1.52 8.44
C LEU A 146 22.37 -2.05 9.84
N LEU A 147 22.36 -3.37 10.01
CA LEU A 147 22.07 -4.04 11.28
C LEU A 147 23.14 -5.12 11.55
N PRO A 148 23.40 -5.46 12.83
CA PRO A 148 24.32 -6.53 13.20
C PRO A 148 23.93 -7.88 12.57
N PRO A 149 24.90 -8.72 12.15
CA PRO A 149 24.64 -10.02 11.52
C PRO A 149 23.75 -10.96 12.35
N ASP A 150 23.96 -11.03 13.67
CA ASP A 150 23.15 -11.83 14.60
C ASP A 150 21.67 -11.43 14.63
N GLN A 151 21.36 -10.19 14.25
CA GLN A 151 20.00 -9.72 14.16
C GLN A 151 19.33 -10.02 12.80
N ILE A 152 20.09 -10.27 11.73
CA ILE A 152 19.53 -10.25 10.38
C ILE A 152 19.85 -11.48 9.52
N ASP A 153 20.96 -12.22 9.77
CA ASP A 153 21.38 -13.32 8.90
C ASP A 153 20.36 -14.47 8.81
N GLU A 154 19.73 -14.82 9.93
CA GLU A 154 18.65 -15.81 9.93
C GLU A 154 17.48 -15.35 9.09
N LEU A 155 17.08 -14.08 9.22
CA LEU A 155 15.96 -13.51 8.48
C LEU A 155 16.23 -13.52 6.98
N PHE A 156 17.45 -13.15 6.54
CA PHE A 156 17.83 -13.20 5.13
C PHE A 156 17.80 -14.61 4.56
N ARG A 157 18.32 -15.58 5.31
CA ARG A 157 18.28 -16.99 4.90
C ARG A 157 16.84 -17.48 4.73
N ARG A 158 15.98 -17.22 5.73
CA ARG A 158 14.57 -17.64 5.70
C ARG A 158 13.75 -16.92 4.62
N TYR A 159 14.04 -15.65 4.39
CA TYR A 159 13.47 -14.92 3.25
C TYR A 159 13.88 -15.56 1.91
N ALA A 160 15.15 -15.93 1.75
CA ALA A 160 15.63 -16.62 0.55
C ALA A 160 14.95 -17.99 0.36
N ASP A 161 14.79 -18.79 1.43
CA ASP A 161 14.05 -20.05 1.40
C ASP A 161 12.60 -19.84 0.92
N LEU A 162 11.92 -18.81 1.46
CA LEU A 162 10.57 -18.43 1.07
C LEU A 162 10.52 -18.05 -0.40
N MET A 163 11.37 -17.14 -0.85
CA MET A 163 11.36 -16.62 -2.23
C MET A 163 11.73 -17.68 -3.27
N LYS A 164 12.44 -18.73 -2.87
CA LYS A 164 12.77 -19.88 -3.72
C LYS A 164 11.56 -20.75 -4.04
N VAL A 165 10.64 -20.92 -3.10
CA VAL A 165 9.46 -21.79 -3.24
C VAL A 165 8.20 -21.01 -3.63
N TYR A 166 8.15 -19.71 -3.39
CA TYR A 166 6.97 -18.90 -3.66
C TYR A 166 6.72 -18.78 -5.17
N PRO A 167 5.51 -19.11 -5.66
CA PRO A 167 5.24 -19.10 -7.10
C PRO A 167 5.24 -17.68 -7.66
N ARG A 168 5.82 -17.53 -8.85
CA ARG A 168 5.90 -16.28 -9.61
C ARG A 168 5.28 -16.52 -10.98
N ASN A 169 3.95 -16.68 -11.00
CA ASN A 169 3.22 -17.03 -12.22
C ASN A 169 2.51 -15.81 -12.79
N ASP A 170 2.94 -15.35 -13.94
CA ASP A 170 2.34 -14.22 -14.65
C ASP A 170 0.88 -14.42 -15.03
N ALA A 171 0.44 -15.68 -15.22
CA ALA A 171 -0.95 -15.99 -15.54
C ALA A 171 -1.92 -15.80 -14.34
N GLU A 172 -1.38 -15.72 -13.13
CA GLU A 172 -2.16 -15.50 -11.90
C GLU A 172 -2.21 -14.03 -11.45
N LEU A 173 -1.56 -13.13 -12.20
CA LEU A 173 -1.56 -11.72 -11.87
C LEU A 173 -2.96 -11.12 -12.01
N VAL A 174 -3.33 -10.27 -11.09
CA VAL A 174 -4.62 -9.56 -11.02
C VAL A 174 -4.39 -8.06 -10.97
N ALA A 175 -5.40 -7.27 -11.34
CA ALA A 175 -5.41 -5.84 -11.08
C ALA A 175 -5.19 -5.60 -9.59
N SER A 176 -4.15 -4.88 -9.21
CA SER A 176 -3.78 -4.69 -7.81
C SER A 176 -3.51 -3.23 -7.49
N HIS A 177 -3.84 -2.82 -6.29
CA HIS A 177 -3.56 -1.49 -5.78
C HIS A 177 -2.10 -1.36 -5.30
N ASN A 178 -1.54 -2.43 -4.73
CA ASN A 178 -0.17 -2.58 -4.24
C ASN A 178 0.24 -1.68 -3.05
N ASP A 179 -0.68 -0.85 -2.53
CA ASP A 179 -0.45 0.00 -1.34
C ASP A 179 -1.72 0.12 -0.47
N VAL A 180 -2.32 -1.01 -0.12
CA VAL A 180 -3.64 -1.11 0.58
C VAL A 180 -3.44 -0.96 2.09
N LYS A 181 -2.97 0.19 2.52
CA LYS A 181 -2.79 0.57 3.93
C LYS A 181 -3.95 1.43 4.43
N PRO A 182 -4.17 1.57 5.75
CA PRO A 182 -5.28 2.35 6.30
C PRO A 182 -5.39 3.77 5.75
N GLN A 183 -4.26 4.44 5.50
CA GLN A 183 -4.21 5.81 4.97
C GLN A 183 -4.78 5.94 3.55
N ASN A 184 -4.80 4.83 2.80
CA ASN A 184 -5.30 4.77 1.43
C ASN A 184 -6.74 4.21 1.35
N MET A 185 -7.40 4.09 2.49
CA MET A 185 -8.77 3.59 2.63
C MET A 185 -9.66 4.64 3.27
N VAL A 186 -10.81 4.95 2.66
CA VAL A 186 -11.79 5.88 3.20
C VAL A 186 -13.14 5.19 3.26
N PHE A 187 -13.67 5.02 4.47
CA PHE A 187 -15.03 4.50 4.67
C PHE A 187 -16.01 5.67 4.81
N ASP A 188 -17.08 5.67 4.03
CA ASP A 188 -18.07 6.77 4.02
C ASP A 188 -19.33 6.49 4.87
N GLY A 189 -19.39 5.33 5.53
CA GLY A 189 -20.52 4.82 6.28
C GLY A 189 -21.28 3.69 5.58
N GLU A 190 -21.10 3.53 4.26
CA GLU A 190 -21.74 2.49 3.45
C GLU A 190 -20.72 1.60 2.74
N ARG A 191 -19.67 2.20 2.16
CA ARG A 191 -18.67 1.50 1.35
C ARG A 191 -17.25 1.96 1.66
N LEU A 192 -16.31 1.13 1.25
CA LEU A 192 -14.88 1.43 1.30
C LEU A 192 -14.42 1.94 -0.04
N TRP A 193 -13.81 3.12 -0.02
CA TRP A 193 -13.13 3.74 -1.16
C TRP A 193 -11.63 3.55 -1.05
N LEU A 194 -10.98 3.18 -2.13
CA LEU A 194 -9.53 3.15 -2.23
C LEU A 194 -9.02 4.41 -2.94
N VAL A 195 -7.99 5.02 -2.37
CA VAL A 195 -7.35 6.23 -2.87
C VAL A 195 -5.85 6.01 -3.04
N ASP A 196 -5.16 6.89 -3.76
CA ASP A 196 -3.71 6.84 -3.99
C ASP A 196 -3.26 5.61 -4.83
N TRP A 197 -3.70 5.57 -6.07
CA TRP A 197 -3.47 4.49 -7.05
C TRP A 197 -2.10 4.57 -7.76
N GLU A 198 -1.13 5.30 -7.19
CA GLU A 198 0.19 5.49 -7.82
C GLU A 198 1.00 4.20 -7.97
N ALA A 199 0.74 3.22 -7.11
CA ALA A 199 1.40 1.91 -7.14
C ALA A 199 0.61 0.83 -7.90
N ALA A 200 -0.49 1.19 -8.59
CA ALA A 200 -1.41 0.22 -9.18
C ALA A 200 -0.87 -0.38 -10.49
N PHE A 201 -0.80 -1.72 -10.54
CA PHE A 201 -0.44 -2.53 -11.70
C PHE A 201 -0.85 -4.00 -11.49
N LEU A 202 -0.69 -4.85 -12.51
CA LEU A 202 -0.94 -6.29 -12.37
C LEU A 202 0.07 -6.95 -11.44
N ASN A 203 -0.41 -7.59 -10.36
CA ASN A 203 0.44 -8.23 -9.36
C ASN A 203 -0.19 -9.50 -8.78
N ASP A 204 0.57 -10.23 -7.98
CA ASP A 204 0.05 -11.34 -7.18
C ASP A 204 -0.98 -10.83 -6.16
N ARG A 205 -2.18 -11.43 -6.18
CA ARG A 205 -3.29 -11.07 -5.28
C ARG A 205 -2.92 -11.07 -3.79
N TYR A 206 -1.99 -11.94 -3.41
CA TYR A 206 -1.57 -12.05 -2.04
C TYR A 206 -0.75 -10.84 -1.55
N VAL A 207 -0.24 -10.00 -2.46
CA VAL A 207 0.40 -8.73 -2.06
C VAL A 207 -0.62 -7.82 -1.41
N ASP A 208 -1.71 -7.47 -2.09
CA ASP A 208 -2.76 -6.60 -1.53
C ASP A 208 -3.42 -7.23 -0.31
N LEU A 209 -3.75 -8.52 -0.39
CA LEU A 209 -4.34 -9.26 0.73
C LEU A 209 -3.44 -9.21 1.98
N SER A 210 -2.14 -9.36 1.81
CA SER A 210 -1.20 -9.40 2.93
C SER A 210 -0.88 -8.02 3.47
N ILE A 211 -0.77 -7.00 2.61
CA ILE A 211 -0.60 -5.61 3.06
C ILE A 211 -1.75 -5.24 4.00
N SER A 212 -2.99 -5.35 3.53
CA SER A 212 -4.15 -4.98 4.33
C SER A 212 -4.34 -5.85 5.57
N ALA A 213 -4.06 -7.17 5.47
CA ALA A 213 -4.19 -8.08 6.60
C ALA A 213 -3.21 -7.77 7.74
N ASN A 214 -2.01 -7.28 7.44
CA ASN A 214 -1.08 -6.87 8.47
C ASN A 214 -1.66 -5.78 9.39
N PHE A 215 -2.58 -4.95 8.88
CA PHE A 215 -3.27 -3.92 9.65
C PHE A 215 -4.58 -4.41 10.28
N PHE A 216 -5.41 -5.15 9.55
CA PHE A 216 -6.81 -5.39 9.93
C PHE A 216 -7.11 -6.82 10.37
N VAL A 217 -6.26 -7.82 10.06
CA VAL A 217 -6.58 -9.23 10.26
C VAL A 217 -5.77 -9.83 11.42
N ARG A 218 -6.46 -10.22 12.48
CA ARG A 218 -5.89 -11.06 13.56
C ARG A 218 -5.88 -12.52 13.10
N ASP A 219 -5.02 -13.35 13.72
CA ASP A 219 -4.83 -14.74 13.32
C ASP A 219 -6.12 -15.57 13.41
N ASP A 220 -6.96 -15.31 14.42
CA ASP A 220 -8.27 -15.93 14.59
C ASP A 220 -9.31 -15.49 13.54
N ARG A 221 -9.05 -14.43 12.78
CA ARG A 221 -9.92 -13.88 11.74
C ARG A 221 -9.43 -14.16 10.32
N GLU A 222 -8.26 -14.78 10.15
CA GLU A 222 -7.65 -15.05 8.84
C GLU A 222 -8.57 -15.88 7.93
N ALA A 223 -9.17 -16.94 8.47
CA ALA A 223 -10.07 -17.80 7.69
C ALA A 223 -11.30 -17.04 7.16
N ALA A 224 -11.91 -16.19 8.01
CA ALA A 224 -13.04 -15.37 7.61
C ALA A 224 -12.66 -14.31 6.57
N TYR A 225 -11.49 -13.69 6.73
CA TYR A 225 -10.95 -12.72 5.76
C TYR A 225 -10.74 -13.34 4.38
N LEU A 226 -10.05 -14.49 4.31
CA LEU A 226 -9.81 -15.18 3.05
C LEU A 226 -11.10 -15.72 2.44
N ALA A 227 -12.02 -16.26 3.25
CA ALA A 227 -13.33 -16.71 2.77
C ALA A 227 -14.15 -15.56 2.18
N ALA A 228 -14.11 -14.37 2.79
CA ALA A 228 -14.78 -13.17 2.25
C ALA A 228 -14.18 -12.72 0.90
N TYR A 229 -12.86 -12.90 0.72
CA TYR A 229 -12.20 -12.61 -0.55
C TYR A 229 -12.50 -13.63 -1.64
N PHE A 230 -12.40 -14.94 -1.35
CA PHE A 230 -12.58 -16.00 -2.33
C PHE A 230 -14.06 -16.36 -2.58
N GLY A 231 -14.99 -15.91 -1.73
CA GLY A 231 -16.40 -16.32 -1.75
C GLY A 231 -16.64 -17.75 -1.25
N THR A 232 -15.59 -18.47 -0.89
CA THR A 232 -15.57 -19.84 -0.38
C THR A 232 -14.46 -20.00 0.65
N PRO A 233 -14.50 -21.00 1.54
CA PRO A 233 -13.38 -21.28 2.43
C PRO A 233 -12.07 -21.46 1.64
N ALA A 234 -11.01 -20.77 2.07
CA ALA A 234 -9.71 -20.87 1.43
C ALA A 234 -9.10 -22.26 1.63
N THR A 235 -8.42 -22.76 0.59
CA THR A 235 -7.68 -24.01 0.66
C THR A 235 -6.42 -23.89 1.54
N PRO A 236 -5.85 -24.99 2.06
CA PRO A 236 -4.59 -24.95 2.80
C PRO A 236 -3.45 -24.29 2.00
N TYR A 237 -3.39 -24.50 0.68
CA TYR A 237 -2.42 -23.83 -0.19
C TYR A 237 -2.60 -22.32 -0.26
N GLN A 238 -3.84 -21.84 -0.35
CA GLN A 238 -4.14 -20.41 -0.33
C GLN A 238 -3.76 -19.78 1.02
N HIS A 239 -4.04 -20.45 2.13
CA HIS A 239 -3.58 -20.02 3.46
C HIS A 239 -2.05 -19.95 3.55
N ALA A 240 -1.35 -20.95 3.03
CA ALA A 240 0.11 -20.99 3.05
C ALA A 240 0.73 -19.84 2.24
N ARG A 241 0.25 -19.61 1.00
CA ARG A 241 0.70 -18.48 0.16
C ARG A 241 0.47 -17.14 0.85
N PHE A 242 -0.73 -16.94 1.38
CA PHE A 242 -1.08 -15.72 2.10
C PHE A 242 -0.16 -15.49 3.32
N TYR A 243 0.03 -16.51 4.15
CA TYR A 243 0.89 -16.43 5.32
C TYR A 243 2.34 -16.09 4.94
N LEU A 244 2.91 -16.77 3.93
CA LEU A 244 4.28 -16.52 3.47
C LEU A 244 4.43 -15.11 2.91
N MET A 245 3.47 -14.62 2.12
CA MET A 245 3.52 -13.27 1.57
C MET A 245 3.50 -12.19 2.67
N ARG A 246 2.73 -12.40 3.75
CA ARG A 246 2.76 -11.49 4.92
C ARG A 246 4.17 -11.34 5.48
N GLN A 247 4.93 -12.45 5.59
CA GLN A 247 6.30 -12.41 6.10
C GLN A 247 7.26 -11.74 5.11
N ALA A 248 7.14 -12.05 3.82
CA ALA A 248 7.93 -11.41 2.78
C ALA A 248 7.74 -9.89 2.77
N LEU A 249 6.52 -9.40 2.92
CA LEU A 249 6.22 -7.97 2.98
C LEU A 249 6.75 -7.29 4.24
N HIS A 250 6.74 -7.97 5.39
CA HIS A 250 7.40 -7.42 6.58
C HIS A 250 8.91 -7.22 6.34
N VAL A 251 9.59 -8.19 5.71
CA VAL A 251 11.01 -8.04 5.35
C VAL A 251 11.19 -6.90 4.33
N PHE A 252 10.34 -6.84 3.32
CA PHE A 252 10.39 -5.80 2.29
C PHE A 252 10.23 -4.39 2.87
N TYR A 253 9.19 -4.14 3.67
CA TYR A 253 8.96 -2.82 4.26
C TYR A 253 10.04 -2.43 5.26
N GLY A 254 10.52 -3.37 6.07
CA GLY A 254 11.66 -3.12 6.97
C GLY A 254 12.92 -2.72 6.18
N ALA A 255 13.24 -3.46 5.12
CA ALA A 255 14.35 -3.16 4.23
C ALA A 255 14.19 -1.79 3.53
N PHE A 256 12.97 -1.50 3.01
CA PHE A 256 12.67 -0.23 2.34
C PHE A 256 12.91 0.97 3.24
N LEU A 257 12.37 0.93 4.45
CA LEU A 257 12.46 2.04 5.39
C LEU A 257 13.91 2.25 5.86
N LEU A 258 14.66 1.17 6.17
CA LEU A 258 16.05 1.30 6.60
C LEU A 258 16.99 1.77 5.48
N VAL A 259 16.84 1.23 4.26
CA VAL A 259 17.64 1.69 3.11
C VAL A 259 17.34 3.16 2.79
N THR A 260 16.08 3.57 2.89
CA THR A 260 15.67 4.96 2.69
C THR A 260 16.24 5.88 3.77
N ALA A 261 16.16 5.48 5.04
CA ALA A 261 16.73 6.22 6.17
C ALA A 261 18.25 6.37 6.04
N ALA A 262 18.95 5.29 5.69
CA ALA A 262 20.39 5.32 5.48
C ALA A 262 20.81 6.26 4.33
N ARG A 263 20.07 6.26 3.22
CA ARG A 263 20.30 7.18 2.09
C ARG A 263 20.06 8.65 2.47
N ALA A 264 19.16 8.90 3.40
CA ALA A 264 18.89 10.23 3.95
C ALA A 264 19.89 10.64 5.06
N GLY A 265 20.86 9.78 5.40
CA GLY A 265 21.84 10.04 6.47
C GLY A 265 21.25 9.93 7.88
N THR A 266 20.07 9.31 8.04
CA THR A 266 19.45 9.12 9.35
C THR A 266 20.22 8.06 10.15
N PRO A 267 20.61 8.33 11.39
CA PRO A 267 21.23 7.33 12.27
C PRO A 267 20.28 6.15 12.52
N ILE A 268 20.82 4.93 12.46
CA ILE A 268 20.06 3.70 12.70
C ILE A 268 20.51 3.12 14.04
N ASP A 269 19.67 3.25 15.06
CA ASP A 269 19.86 2.57 16.32
C ASP A 269 19.27 1.16 16.23
N SER A 270 20.15 0.17 16.01
CA SER A 270 19.75 -1.25 15.91
C SER A 270 19.21 -1.84 17.22
N MET A 271 19.39 -1.15 18.34
CA MET A 271 18.91 -1.55 19.67
C MET A 271 17.63 -0.84 20.06
N ALA A 272 17.11 0.06 19.21
CA ALA A 272 15.86 0.77 19.48
C ALA A 272 14.71 -0.25 19.72
N PRO A 273 13.80 0.03 20.68
CA PRO A 273 12.68 -0.85 20.96
C PRO A 273 11.81 -1.09 19.72
N ALA A 274 11.53 -2.36 19.45
CA ALA A 274 10.60 -2.77 18.42
C ALA A 274 9.33 -3.36 19.08
N PRO A 275 8.33 -2.54 19.42
CA PRO A 275 7.07 -3.00 19.98
C PRO A 275 6.35 -3.95 19.02
N ASP A 276 5.24 -4.55 19.45
CA ASP A 276 4.42 -5.33 18.55
C ASP A 276 3.93 -4.48 17.37
N PHE A 277 3.76 -5.10 16.22
CA PHE A 277 3.38 -4.40 14.98
C PHE A 277 2.02 -3.69 15.13
N ARG A 278 1.06 -4.31 15.81
CA ARG A 278 -0.28 -3.73 16.03
C ARG A 278 -0.25 -2.62 17.05
N ASP A 279 0.47 -2.81 18.14
CA ASP A 279 0.63 -1.77 19.17
C ASP A 279 1.27 -0.51 18.58
N PHE A 280 2.27 -0.69 17.69
CA PHE A 280 2.86 0.43 16.98
C PHE A 280 1.85 1.14 16.08
N HIS A 281 1.00 0.36 15.38
CA HIS A 281 -0.03 0.91 14.53
C HIS A 281 -1.14 1.65 15.30
N GLU A 282 -1.55 1.15 16.45
CA GLU A 282 -2.51 1.84 17.32
C GLU A 282 -1.96 3.20 17.78
N ARG A 283 -0.68 3.26 18.12
CA ARG A 283 0.01 4.51 18.45
C ARG A 283 0.17 5.46 17.25
N LEU A 284 0.34 4.93 16.07
CA LEU A 284 0.35 5.72 14.83
C LEU A 284 -1.03 6.32 14.53
N ILE A 285 -2.10 5.53 14.68
CA ILE A 285 -3.49 5.98 14.46
C ILE A 285 -3.91 7.02 15.50
N SER A 286 -3.49 6.86 16.76
CA SER A 286 -3.77 7.84 17.82
C SER A 286 -2.97 9.14 17.70
N GLY A 287 -2.00 9.20 16.78
CA GLY A 287 -1.12 10.34 16.60
C GLY A 287 0.02 10.44 17.64
N GLU A 288 0.21 9.42 18.46
CA GLU A 288 1.35 9.33 19.39
C GLU A 288 2.68 9.13 18.64
N VAL A 289 2.64 8.48 17.48
CA VAL A 289 3.78 8.30 16.59
C VAL A 289 3.55 9.07 15.30
N ASP A 290 4.54 9.87 14.90
CA ASP A 290 4.53 10.62 13.64
C ASP A 290 5.56 10.06 12.66
N LEU A 291 5.11 9.35 11.62
CA LEU A 291 5.97 8.80 10.56
C LEU A 291 6.57 9.87 9.64
N THR A 292 6.32 11.16 9.83
CA THR A 292 7.07 12.20 9.12
C THR A 292 8.50 12.32 9.65
N THR A 293 8.73 11.91 10.91
CA THR A 293 10.05 11.95 11.54
C THR A 293 10.95 10.78 11.08
N PRO A 294 12.24 11.03 10.86
CA PRO A 294 13.20 9.99 10.48
C PRO A 294 13.29 8.84 11.50
N GLU A 295 13.28 9.18 12.80
CA GLU A 295 13.40 8.23 13.90
C GLU A 295 12.22 7.27 13.96
N ALA A 296 10.99 7.77 13.78
CA ALA A 296 9.80 6.94 13.73
C ALA A 296 9.81 5.98 12.52
N LYS A 297 10.36 6.41 11.38
CA LYS A 297 10.55 5.53 10.20
C LYS A 297 11.54 4.40 10.50
N VAL A 298 12.66 4.70 11.16
CA VAL A 298 13.62 3.68 11.59
C VAL A 298 12.97 2.71 12.57
N GLN A 299 12.26 3.22 13.58
CA GLN A 299 11.54 2.37 14.53
C GLN A 299 10.51 1.47 13.83
N TYR A 300 9.74 2.03 12.89
CA TYR A 300 8.77 1.26 12.13
C TYR A 300 9.43 0.15 11.30
N ALA A 301 10.59 0.42 10.72
CA ALA A 301 11.37 -0.61 10.03
C ALA A 301 11.75 -1.77 10.97
N LEU A 302 12.24 -1.47 12.17
CA LEU A 302 12.60 -2.48 13.17
C LEU A 302 11.37 -3.29 13.64
N VAL A 303 10.21 -2.63 13.77
CA VAL A 303 8.93 -3.28 14.08
C VAL A 303 8.55 -4.30 13.01
N HIS A 304 8.68 -3.95 11.73
CA HIS A 304 8.45 -4.88 10.61
C HIS A 304 9.41 -6.07 10.67
N LEU A 305 10.71 -5.85 10.82
CA LEU A 305 11.70 -6.93 10.87
C LEU A 305 11.52 -7.84 12.10
N ALA A 306 11.12 -7.26 13.24
CA ALA A 306 10.82 -8.03 14.45
C ALA A 306 9.57 -8.90 14.27
N ALA A 307 8.53 -8.40 13.58
CA ALA A 307 7.34 -9.17 13.25
C ALA A 307 7.69 -10.36 12.36
N ALA A 308 8.44 -10.16 11.27
CA ALA A 308 8.93 -11.26 10.43
C ALA A 308 9.76 -12.27 11.22
N ARG A 309 10.71 -11.81 12.05
CA ARG A 309 11.59 -12.66 12.85
C ARG A 309 10.83 -13.59 13.81
N ARG A 310 9.75 -13.12 14.41
CA ARG A 310 8.89 -13.97 15.25
C ARG A 310 8.24 -15.08 14.44
N GLN A 311 7.73 -14.77 13.27
CA GLN A 311 6.93 -15.70 12.45
C GLN A 311 7.77 -16.77 11.74
N ILE A 312 8.96 -16.41 11.23
CA ILE A 312 9.85 -17.38 10.54
C ILE A 312 10.38 -18.51 11.45
N ARG A 313 10.23 -18.36 12.77
CA ARG A 313 10.65 -19.34 13.78
C ARG A 313 9.51 -20.25 14.23
N THR A 314 8.31 -20.09 13.68
CA THR A 314 7.14 -20.88 14.05
C THR A 314 7.05 -22.17 13.22
N PRO A 315 6.46 -23.27 13.75
CA PRO A 315 6.16 -24.47 12.95
C PRO A 315 5.31 -24.14 11.70
N ARG A 316 4.38 -23.18 11.81
CA ARG A 316 3.55 -22.73 10.71
C ARG A 316 4.36 -22.26 9.50
N PHE A 317 5.51 -21.63 9.72
CA PHE A 317 6.36 -21.18 8.62
C PHE A 317 6.94 -22.37 7.83
N GLU A 318 7.41 -23.41 8.52
CA GLU A 318 7.93 -24.64 7.89
C GLU A 318 6.83 -25.39 7.13
N GLU A 319 5.65 -25.53 7.73
CA GLU A 319 4.49 -26.17 7.12
C GLU A 319 4.06 -25.45 5.86
N ALA A 320 4.02 -24.10 5.90
CA ALA A 320 3.66 -23.29 4.75
C ALA A 320 4.70 -23.38 3.61
N LEU A 321 6.00 -23.38 3.93
CA LEU A 321 7.07 -23.60 2.95
C LEU A 321 6.94 -24.96 2.27
N ALA A 322 6.76 -26.03 3.05
CA ALA A 322 6.63 -27.40 2.54
C ALA A 322 5.40 -27.54 1.63
N LEU A 323 4.28 -26.97 2.05
CA LEU A 323 3.02 -27.05 1.27
C LEU A 323 3.12 -26.28 -0.05
N VAL A 324 3.71 -25.09 -0.06
CA VAL A 324 3.88 -24.33 -1.29
C VAL A 324 4.88 -24.98 -2.23
N ALA A 325 6.01 -25.51 -1.69
CA ALA A 325 7.00 -26.23 -2.49
C ALA A 325 6.42 -27.51 -3.17
N SER A 326 5.62 -28.29 -2.44
CA SER A 326 5.03 -29.52 -2.99
C SER A 326 4.00 -29.24 -4.09
N SER A 327 3.27 -28.12 -4.00
CA SER A 327 2.23 -27.77 -4.98
C SER A 327 2.79 -27.15 -6.28
N ALA A 328 4.06 -26.75 -6.32
CA ALA A 328 4.71 -26.23 -7.52
C ALA A 328 5.15 -27.34 -8.51
N HIS A 329 5.07 -28.60 -8.13
CA HIS A 329 5.53 -29.75 -8.92
C HIS A 329 4.39 -30.68 -9.37
N GLY A 330 3.15 -30.32 -9.11
CA GLY A 330 1.93 -31.02 -9.56
C GLY A 330 1.14 -30.17 -10.56
#